data_c89a4f1008af7acd9c76dd966b30c5fb
#
_entry.id   c89a4f1008af7acd9c76dd966b30c5fb
#
_cell.length_a   1.000
_cell.length_b   1.000
_cell.length_c   1.000
_cell.angle_alpha   90.00
_cell.angle_beta   90.00
_cell.angle_gamma   90.00
#
_symmetry.space_group_name_H-M   'P 1'
#
loop_
_entity.id
_entity.type
_entity.pdbx_description
1 polymer ?
#
loop_
_entity_poly.entity_id
_entity_poly.type
_entity_poly.pdbx_seq_one_letter_code
_entity_poly.pdbx_strand_id
1 'polypeptide(L)'
;MLQPGETLLVHGAAGGVGLAAVDLGKLYGARVIGTASSDEKLEVVKAMGADHAINYTDGFRDQVKELTSGLGADVIYDPVGGDVFDESMRCIAPFGRILVLGFTSGRSALAKTNHLLVKDASVIGYTLGGLQKYNPAQNQKNNDVILDWLGSGRIKPYISHTLPMADIKEAYQLIVD
;
A
#
# COMPACT_ATOMS: atom_id res chain seq x y z
N MET A 1 -6.53 6.36 -11.38
CA MET A 1 -5.41 7.10 -10.75
C MET A 1 -5.90 7.59 -9.41
N LEU A 2 -5.05 7.62 -8.37
CA LEU A 2 -5.39 8.19 -7.05
C LEU A 2 -5.67 9.69 -7.20
N GLN A 3 -6.76 10.16 -6.59
CA GLN A 3 -7.18 11.56 -6.66
C GLN A 3 -6.97 12.24 -5.30
N PRO A 4 -6.72 13.55 -5.26
CA PRO A 4 -6.72 14.30 -4.00
C PRO A 4 -8.05 14.14 -3.24
N GLY A 5 -7.95 13.92 -1.94
CA GLY A 5 -9.12 13.71 -1.06
C GLY A 5 -9.64 12.27 -0.99
N GLU A 6 -9.20 11.36 -1.88
CA GLU A 6 -9.52 9.95 -1.75
C GLU A 6 -8.86 9.32 -0.52
N THR A 7 -9.50 8.32 0.06
CA THR A 7 -8.92 7.50 1.13
C THR A 7 -8.12 6.36 0.53
N LEU A 8 -6.81 6.35 0.78
CA LEU A 8 -5.89 5.27 0.42
C LEU A 8 -5.61 4.38 1.64
N LEU A 9 -6.02 3.11 1.58
CA LEU A 9 -5.67 2.09 2.55
C LEU A 9 -4.44 1.32 2.06
N VAL A 10 -3.37 1.31 2.85
CA VAL A 10 -2.11 0.64 2.52
C VAL A 10 -1.89 -0.54 3.46
N HIS A 11 -1.90 -1.75 2.94
CA HIS A 11 -1.52 -2.95 3.69
C HIS A 11 -0.01 -3.18 3.64
N GLY A 12 0.52 -3.81 4.72
CA GLY A 12 1.96 -3.97 4.86
C GLY A 12 2.70 -2.63 4.84
N ALA A 13 2.09 -1.61 5.43
CA ALA A 13 2.51 -0.20 5.31
C ALA A 13 3.91 0.08 5.86
N ALA A 14 4.43 -0.74 6.78
CA ALA A 14 5.77 -0.60 7.33
C ALA A 14 6.88 -1.24 6.48
N GLY A 15 6.54 -2.00 5.46
CA GLY A 15 7.51 -2.55 4.50
C GLY A 15 7.94 -1.51 3.46
N GLY A 16 9.02 -1.78 2.71
CA GLY A 16 9.57 -0.83 1.75
C GLY A 16 8.57 -0.33 0.70
N VAL A 17 7.79 -1.21 0.08
CA VAL A 17 6.74 -0.83 -0.87
C VAL A 17 5.56 -0.11 -0.20
N GLY A 18 5.24 -0.49 1.04
CA GLY A 18 4.16 0.13 1.82
C GLY A 18 4.50 1.57 2.22
N LEU A 19 5.71 1.81 2.76
CA LEU A 19 6.18 3.15 3.11
C LEU A 19 6.24 4.07 1.89
N ALA A 20 6.68 3.55 0.73
CA ALA A 20 6.65 4.30 -0.52
C ALA A 20 5.21 4.65 -0.94
N ALA A 21 4.25 3.74 -0.74
CA ALA A 21 2.85 4.00 -1.04
C ALA A 21 2.24 5.05 -0.09
N VAL A 22 2.64 5.06 1.19
CA VAL A 22 2.24 6.10 2.15
C VAL A 22 2.76 7.47 1.71
N ASP A 23 4.07 7.58 1.43
CA ASP A 23 4.70 8.84 1.00
C ASP A 23 4.06 9.38 -0.29
N LEU A 24 3.91 8.54 -1.31
CA LEU A 24 3.24 8.91 -2.56
C LEU A 24 1.76 9.26 -2.35
N GLY A 25 1.04 8.53 -1.49
CA GLY A 25 -0.34 8.84 -1.15
C GLY A 25 -0.49 10.25 -0.59
N LYS A 26 0.38 10.64 0.32
CA LYS A 26 0.43 12.00 0.87
C LYS A 26 0.80 13.04 -0.17
N LEU A 27 1.77 12.74 -1.03
CA LEU A 27 2.17 13.63 -2.13
C LEU A 27 1.01 13.90 -3.12
N TYR A 28 0.16 12.91 -3.35
CA TYR A 28 -1.06 13.06 -4.18
C TYR A 28 -2.24 13.68 -3.44
N GLY A 29 -2.10 14.04 -2.17
CA GLY A 29 -3.17 14.66 -1.38
C GLY A 29 -4.26 13.70 -0.94
N ALA A 30 -3.97 12.40 -0.86
CA ALA A 30 -4.88 11.40 -0.32
C ALA A 30 -4.90 11.43 1.21
N ARG A 31 -6.00 10.97 1.79
CA ARG A 31 -6.07 10.57 3.18
C ARG A 31 -5.54 9.15 3.30
N VAL A 32 -4.43 8.97 4.00
CA VAL A 32 -3.72 7.68 4.05
C VAL A 32 -3.99 6.95 5.37
N ILE A 33 -4.46 5.71 5.27
CA ILE A 33 -4.62 4.76 6.37
C ILE A 33 -3.61 3.63 6.13
N GLY A 34 -2.62 3.47 7.01
CA GLY A 34 -1.66 2.38 6.92
C GLY A 34 -1.97 1.25 7.89
N THR A 35 -1.74 0.00 7.51
CA THR A 35 -1.88 -1.15 8.40
C THR A 35 -0.58 -1.91 8.57
N ALA A 36 -0.28 -2.34 9.81
CA ALA A 36 0.86 -3.17 10.14
C ALA A 36 0.52 -4.14 11.29
N SER A 37 1.42 -5.10 11.56
CA SER A 37 1.20 -6.18 12.54
C SER A 37 1.65 -5.84 13.97
N SER A 38 2.26 -4.68 14.21
CA SER A 38 2.68 -4.25 15.54
C SER A 38 2.65 -2.73 15.67
N ASP A 39 2.51 -2.27 16.90
CA ASP A 39 2.45 -0.84 17.21
C ASP A 39 3.79 -0.14 16.92
N GLU A 40 4.92 -0.82 17.11
CA GLU A 40 6.23 -0.32 16.75
C GLU A 40 6.34 -0.01 15.25
N LYS A 41 5.87 -0.93 14.41
CA LYS A 41 5.80 -0.72 12.95
C LYS A 41 4.87 0.43 12.58
N LEU A 42 3.80 0.63 13.31
CA LEU A 42 2.84 1.72 13.09
C LEU A 42 3.43 3.10 13.38
N GLU A 43 4.36 3.21 14.33
CA GLU A 43 5.04 4.49 14.58
C GLU A 43 5.85 4.95 13.36
N VAL A 44 6.52 4.03 12.67
CA VAL A 44 7.21 4.34 11.40
C VAL A 44 6.22 4.80 10.32
N VAL A 45 5.08 4.10 10.22
CA VAL A 45 4.03 4.45 9.24
C VAL A 45 3.47 5.85 9.49
N LYS A 46 3.24 6.22 10.76
CA LYS A 46 2.82 7.57 11.17
C LYS A 46 3.89 8.62 10.86
N ALA A 47 5.15 8.31 11.17
CA ALA A 47 6.29 9.21 10.89
C ALA A 47 6.45 9.49 9.39
N MET A 48 6.07 8.55 8.52
CA MET A 48 6.02 8.72 7.06
C MET A 48 4.81 9.52 6.58
N GLY A 49 3.93 9.96 7.49
CA GLY A 49 2.84 10.87 7.19
C GLY A 49 1.46 10.23 7.01
N ALA A 50 1.28 8.97 7.35
CA ALA A 50 -0.06 8.38 7.35
C ALA A 50 -0.97 9.13 8.32
N ASP A 51 -2.20 9.45 7.89
CA ASP A 51 -3.19 10.14 8.72
C ASP A 51 -3.72 9.23 9.84
N HIS A 52 -3.79 7.93 9.56
CA HIS A 52 -4.18 6.91 10.52
C HIS A 52 -3.31 5.65 10.34
N ALA A 53 -3.11 4.94 11.45
CA ALA A 53 -2.36 3.70 11.49
C ALA A 53 -3.14 2.66 12.31
N ILE A 54 -3.37 1.48 11.74
CA ILE A 54 -4.19 0.42 12.32
C ILE A 54 -3.35 -0.85 12.51
N ASN A 55 -3.35 -1.38 13.73
CA ASN A 55 -2.86 -2.73 13.97
C ASN A 55 -3.92 -3.73 13.48
N TYR A 56 -3.58 -4.55 12.49
CA TYR A 56 -4.56 -5.44 11.87
C TYR A 56 -4.72 -6.79 12.56
N THR A 57 -3.98 -7.05 13.64
CA THR A 57 -4.02 -8.35 14.36
C THR A 57 -5.42 -8.71 14.86
N ASP A 58 -6.22 -7.71 15.21
CA ASP A 58 -7.62 -7.85 15.63
C ASP A 58 -8.61 -7.45 14.52
N GLY A 59 -8.15 -7.41 13.27
CA GLY A 59 -8.92 -6.93 12.12
C GLY A 59 -8.81 -5.42 11.92
N PHE A 60 -9.17 -4.95 10.73
CA PHE A 60 -9.06 -3.53 10.36
C PHE A 60 -10.34 -2.96 9.74
N ARG A 61 -11.23 -3.82 9.25
CA ARG A 61 -12.42 -3.43 8.49
C ARG A 61 -13.29 -2.40 9.19
N ASP A 62 -13.61 -2.66 10.44
CA ASP A 62 -14.56 -1.82 11.18
C ASP A 62 -13.92 -0.47 11.53
N GLN A 63 -12.63 -0.45 11.83
CA GLN A 63 -11.85 0.78 12.03
C GLN A 63 -11.78 1.61 10.75
N VAL A 64 -11.52 0.98 9.58
CA VAL A 64 -11.54 1.68 8.29
C VAL A 64 -12.91 2.28 8.01
N LYS A 65 -13.98 1.55 8.27
CA LYS A 65 -15.34 2.08 8.10
C LYS A 65 -15.65 3.24 9.04
N GLU A 66 -15.24 3.16 10.30
CA GLU A 66 -15.40 4.24 11.25
C GLU A 66 -14.67 5.51 10.78
N LEU A 67 -13.40 5.38 10.39
CA LEU A 67 -12.58 6.47 9.87
C LEU A 67 -13.14 7.09 8.58
N THR A 68 -13.93 6.34 7.81
CA THR A 68 -14.51 6.79 6.54
C THR A 68 -16.01 7.03 6.61
N SER A 69 -16.57 7.22 7.81
CA SER A 69 -18.02 7.43 8.02
C SER A 69 -18.89 6.35 7.35
N GLY A 70 -18.44 5.10 7.36
CA GLY A 70 -19.13 3.94 6.81
C GLY A 70 -18.89 3.67 5.33
N LEU A 71 -18.29 4.61 4.58
CA LEU A 71 -18.09 4.48 3.12
C LEU A 71 -17.05 3.42 2.76
N GLY A 72 -15.93 3.36 3.49
CA GLY A 72 -14.79 2.51 3.17
C GLY A 72 -13.67 3.27 2.42
N ALA A 73 -12.63 2.55 2.00
CA ALA A 73 -11.49 3.12 1.30
C ALA A 73 -11.71 3.18 -0.22
N ASP A 74 -11.36 4.29 -0.84
CA ASP A 74 -11.48 4.49 -2.29
C ASP A 74 -10.43 3.69 -3.07
N VAL A 75 -9.22 3.61 -2.52
CA VAL A 75 -8.11 2.83 -3.08
C VAL A 75 -7.52 1.96 -1.99
N ILE A 76 -7.33 0.68 -2.28
CA ILE A 76 -6.66 -0.26 -1.39
C ILE A 76 -5.40 -0.78 -2.09
N TYR A 77 -4.25 -0.60 -1.46
CA TYR A 77 -2.96 -1.06 -1.92
C TYR A 77 -2.62 -2.37 -1.18
N ASP A 78 -2.70 -3.51 -1.90
CA ASP A 78 -2.60 -4.84 -1.29
C ASP A 78 -1.42 -5.67 -1.83
N PRO A 79 -0.28 -5.69 -1.11
CA PRO A 79 0.81 -6.62 -1.36
C PRO A 79 0.67 -7.93 -0.56
N VAL A 80 -0.36 -8.08 0.26
CA VAL A 80 -0.49 -9.14 1.27
C VAL A 80 -1.36 -10.31 0.77
N GLY A 81 -2.53 -10.02 0.22
CA GLY A 81 -3.49 -11.04 -0.20
C GLY A 81 -4.14 -11.77 0.98
N GLY A 82 -4.62 -12.98 0.75
CA GLY A 82 -5.18 -13.86 1.78
C GLY A 82 -6.34 -13.23 2.55
N ASP A 83 -6.34 -13.38 3.86
CA ASP A 83 -7.42 -12.86 4.74
C ASP A 83 -7.49 -11.34 4.73
N VAL A 84 -6.36 -10.66 4.54
CA VAL A 84 -6.30 -9.20 4.39
C VAL A 84 -7.09 -8.75 3.17
N PHE A 85 -6.95 -9.43 2.03
CA PHE A 85 -7.75 -9.15 0.85
C PHE A 85 -9.24 -9.43 1.08
N ASP A 86 -9.56 -10.57 1.73
CA ASP A 86 -10.95 -10.95 2.00
C ASP A 86 -11.67 -9.91 2.88
N GLU A 87 -10.97 -9.33 3.84
CA GLU A 87 -11.48 -8.26 4.69
C GLU A 87 -11.56 -6.92 3.95
N SER A 88 -10.58 -6.62 3.09
CA SER A 88 -10.54 -5.44 2.23
C SER A 88 -11.75 -5.33 1.32
N MET A 89 -12.21 -6.44 0.75
CA MET A 89 -13.43 -6.51 -0.05
C MET A 89 -14.69 -6.01 0.69
N ARG A 90 -14.67 -6.03 2.03
CA ARG A 90 -15.79 -5.61 2.88
C ARG A 90 -15.70 -4.13 3.29
N CYS A 91 -14.54 -3.51 3.19
CA CYS A 91 -14.33 -2.10 3.51
C CYS A 91 -13.88 -1.25 2.31
N ILE A 92 -13.99 -1.76 1.09
CA ILE A 92 -13.87 -0.94 -0.13
C ILE A 92 -15.07 0.00 -0.25
N ALA A 93 -14.85 1.23 -0.68
CA ALA A 93 -15.90 2.20 -0.98
C ALA A 93 -16.66 1.86 -2.28
N PRO A 94 -17.87 2.41 -2.51
CA PRO A 94 -18.48 2.40 -3.84
C PRO A 94 -17.54 3.02 -4.87
N PHE A 95 -17.44 2.42 -6.06
CA PHE A 95 -16.49 2.78 -7.14
C PHE A 95 -15.00 2.64 -6.76
N GLY A 96 -14.72 2.03 -5.61
CA GLY A 96 -13.37 1.81 -5.13
C GLY A 96 -12.58 0.79 -5.96
N ARG A 97 -11.27 0.74 -5.75
CA ARG A 97 -10.37 -0.17 -6.46
C ARG A 97 -9.32 -0.78 -5.54
N ILE A 98 -9.14 -2.09 -5.63
CA ILE A 98 -8.07 -2.81 -4.93
C ILE A 98 -6.94 -3.08 -5.93
N LEU A 99 -5.74 -2.62 -5.62
CA LEU A 99 -4.53 -2.91 -6.38
C LEU A 99 -3.84 -4.12 -5.78
N VAL A 100 -3.84 -5.24 -6.49
CA VAL A 100 -3.17 -6.47 -6.09
C VAL A 100 -1.73 -6.44 -6.61
N LEU A 101 -0.77 -6.42 -5.69
CA LEU A 101 0.66 -6.27 -6.00
C LEU A 101 1.47 -7.50 -5.60
N GLY A 102 0.94 -8.34 -4.70
CA GLY A 102 1.62 -9.53 -4.24
C GLY A 102 0.79 -10.35 -3.27
N PHE A 103 1.41 -11.38 -2.73
CA PHE A 103 0.78 -12.34 -1.83
C PHE A 103 1.75 -12.75 -0.71
N THR A 104 2.22 -11.76 0.07
CA THR A 104 3.17 -12.01 1.17
C THR A 104 2.58 -12.89 2.27
N SER A 105 1.25 -13.02 2.35
CA SER A 105 0.56 -14.00 3.21
C SER A 105 0.74 -15.46 2.76
N GLY A 106 1.29 -15.72 1.56
CA GLY A 106 1.37 -17.05 0.95
C GLY A 106 0.08 -17.53 0.28
N ARG A 107 -1.03 -16.78 0.37
CA ARG A 107 -2.32 -17.12 -0.24
C ARG A 107 -2.77 -16.05 -1.24
N SER A 108 -3.12 -16.46 -2.45
CA SER A 108 -3.63 -15.56 -3.47
C SER A 108 -4.99 -14.94 -3.08
N ALA A 109 -5.26 -13.75 -3.60
CA ALA A 109 -6.56 -13.09 -3.47
C ALA A 109 -7.65 -13.81 -4.27
N LEU A 110 -8.85 -13.92 -3.70
CA LEU A 110 -10.05 -14.47 -4.37
C LEU A 110 -11.15 -13.42 -4.35
N ALA A 111 -11.28 -12.67 -5.44
CA ALA A 111 -12.28 -11.63 -5.56
C ALA A 111 -13.69 -12.24 -5.73
N LYS A 112 -14.56 -12.01 -4.75
CA LYS A 112 -15.98 -12.38 -4.83
C LYS A 112 -16.71 -11.34 -5.68
N THR A 113 -17.06 -11.71 -6.90
CA THR A 113 -17.64 -10.80 -7.90
C THR A 113 -18.96 -10.16 -7.49
N ASN A 114 -19.75 -10.82 -6.62
CA ASN A 114 -20.96 -10.23 -6.05
C ASN A 114 -20.66 -8.99 -5.17
N HIS A 115 -19.53 -8.95 -4.45
CA HIS A 115 -19.12 -7.78 -3.69
C HIS A 115 -18.71 -6.63 -4.61
N LEU A 116 -18.05 -6.94 -5.74
CA LEU A 116 -17.71 -5.94 -6.75
C LEU A 116 -18.96 -5.36 -7.40
N LEU A 117 -19.90 -6.23 -7.78
CA LEU A 117 -21.15 -5.83 -8.43
C LEU A 117 -21.95 -4.81 -7.62
N VAL A 118 -22.15 -5.07 -6.32
CA VAL A 118 -23.01 -4.20 -5.47
C VAL A 118 -22.35 -2.88 -5.09
N LYS A 119 -21.04 -2.71 -5.39
CA LYS A 119 -20.29 -1.50 -5.08
C LYS A 119 -19.72 -0.81 -6.32
N ASP A 120 -19.97 -1.34 -7.51
CA ASP A 120 -19.34 -0.88 -8.76
C ASP A 120 -17.82 -0.79 -8.64
N ALA A 121 -17.22 -1.68 -7.83
CA ALA A 121 -15.83 -1.69 -7.47
C ALA A 121 -14.99 -2.54 -8.43
N SER A 122 -13.68 -2.35 -8.43
CA SER A 122 -12.75 -3.10 -9.27
C SER A 122 -11.57 -3.69 -8.49
N VAL A 123 -11.03 -4.79 -9.01
CA VAL A 123 -9.76 -5.39 -8.57
C VAL A 123 -8.80 -5.37 -9.75
N ILE A 124 -7.62 -4.81 -9.55
CA ILE A 124 -6.64 -4.53 -10.59
C ILE A 124 -5.31 -5.19 -10.20
N GLY A 125 -4.84 -6.12 -11.01
CA GLY A 125 -3.50 -6.68 -10.87
C GLY A 125 -2.45 -5.73 -11.46
N TYR A 126 -1.32 -5.59 -10.78
CA TYR A 126 -0.20 -4.78 -11.26
C TYR A 126 1.14 -5.45 -10.92
N THR A 127 2.05 -5.49 -11.89
CA THR A 127 3.45 -5.86 -11.68
C THR A 127 4.38 -4.92 -12.43
N LEU A 128 5.50 -4.55 -11.80
CA LEU A 128 6.52 -3.74 -12.45
C LEU A 128 7.09 -4.44 -13.70
N GLY A 129 7.34 -5.75 -13.62
CA GLY A 129 7.81 -6.53 -14.77
C GLY A 129 6.82 -6.52 -15.95
N GLY A 130 5.51 -6.54 -15.65
CA GLY A 130 4.47 -6.39 -16.67
C GLY A 130 4.51 -5.01 -17.32
N LEU A 131 4.62 -3.95 -16.53
CA LEU A 131 4.74 -2.58 -17.06
C LEU A 131 5.99 -2.43 -17.94
N GLN A 132 7.15 -2.92 -17.48
CA GLN A 132 8.40 -2.86 -18.22
C GLN A 132 8.30 -3.59 -19.56
N LYS A 133 7.65 -4.77 -19.57
CA LYS A 133 7.53 -5.61 -20.78
C LYS A 133 6.51 -5.08 -21.78
N TYR A 134 5.33 -4.68 -21.32
CA TYR A 134 4.20 -4.38 -22.20
C TYR A 134 3.97 -2.89 -22.44
N ASN A 135 4.51 -2.02 -21.58
CA ASN A 135 4.44 -0.56 -21.74
C ASN A 135 5.73 0.13 -21.27
N PRO A 136 6.88 -0.12 -21.95
CA PRO A 136 8.18 0.42 -21.53
C PRO A 136 8.20 1.95 -21.56
N ALA A 137 7.47 2.59 -22.47
CA ALA A 137 7.40 4.04 -22.54
C ALA A 137 6.75 4.66 -21.29
N GLN A 138 5.68 4.05 -20.76
CA GLN A 138 5.08 4.50 -19.50
C GLN A 138 5.99 4.21 -18.31
N ASN A 139 6.69 3.07 -18.33
CA ASN A 139 7.66 2.75 -17.27
C ASN A 139 8.78 3.81 -17.22
N GLN A 140 9.31 4.22 -18.38
CA GLN A 140 10.33 5.27 -18.44
C GLN A 140 9.80 6.60 -17.89
N LYS A 141 8.61 7.04 -18.29
CA LYS A 141 7.99 8.25 -17.76
C LYS A 141 7.81 8.20 -16.24
N ASN A 142 7.41 7.05 -15.70
CA ASN A 142 7.26 6.89 -14.24
C ASN A 142 8.63 7.02 -13.55
N ASN A 143 9.68 6.41 -14.09
CA ASN A 143 11.04 6.50 -13.56
C ASN A 143 11.54 7.95 -13.57
N ASP A 144 11.35 8.68 -14.66
CA ASP A 144 11.78 10.07 -14.79
C ASP A 144 11.10 10.95 -13.71
N VAL A 145 9.80 10.77 -13.49
CA VAL A 145 9.04 11.48 -12.46
C VAL A 145 9.53 11.13 -11.04
N ILE A 146 9.77 9.84 -10.75
CA ILE A 146 10.27 9.40 -9.44
C ILE A 146 11.66 9.98 -9.18
N LEU A 147 12.54 9.97 -10.17
CA LEU A 147 13.90 10.53 -10.04
C LEU A 147 13.87 12.05 -9.81
N ASP A 148 12.98 12.78 -10.50
CA ASP A 148 12.75 14.20 -10.26
C ASP A 148 12.28 14.47 -8.83
N TRP A 149 11.32 13.69 -8.33
CA TRP A 149 10.81 13.84 -6.97
C TRP A 149 11.85 13.50 -5.90
N LEU A 150 12.68 12.48 -6.14
CA LEU A 150 13.81 12.16 -5.27
C LEU A 150 14.85 13.30 -5.27
N GLY A 151 15.24 13.78 -6.45
CA GLY A 151 16.23 14.86 -6.60
C GLY A 151 15.77 16.18 -6.02
N SER A 152 14.48 16.49 -6.09
CA SER A 152 13.86 17.68 -5.50
C SER A 152 13.49 17.54 -4.02
N GLY A 153 13.64 16.35 -3.43
CA GLY A 153 13.28 16.06 -2.04
C GLY A 153 11.78 16.02 -1.76
N ARG A 154 10.95 15.88 -2.82
CA ARG A 154 9.49 15.74 -2.69
C ARG A 154 9.08 14.40 -2.12
N ILE A 155 9.85 13.35 -2.37
CA ILE A 155 9.73 12.04 -1.72
C ILE A 155 11.02 11.73 -0.99
N LYS A 156 10.90 11.06 0.17
CA LYS A 156 12.04 10.75 1.04
C LYS A 156 11.95 9.29 1.48
N PRO A 157 12.61 8.37 0.75
CA PRO A 157 12.60 6.96 1.13
C PRO A 157 13.10 6.76 2.56
N TYR A 158 12.38 5.97 3.32
CA TYR A 158 12.79 5.58 4.66
C TYR A 158 13.94 4.58 4.59
N ILE A 159 15.06 4.91 5.23
CA ILE A 159 16.24 4.04 5.34
C ILE A 159 16.40 3.69 6.82
N SER A 160 16.11 2.44 7.19
CA SER A 160 16.23 1.97 8.58
C SER A 160 17.69 1.71 8.97
N HIS A 161 18.46 1.08 8.09
CA HIS A 161 19.85 0.68 8.34
C HIS A 161 20.72 0.93 7.14
N THR A 162 21.99 1.29 7.41
CA THR A 162 23.03 1.36 6.37
C THR A 162 24.18 0.46 6.81
N LEU A 163 24.50 -0.53 6.00
CA LEU A 163 25.50 -1.55 6.28
C LEU A 163 26.57 -1.58 5.18
N PRO A 164 27.83 -1.88 5.50
CA PRO A 164 28.85 -2.16 4.51
C PRO A 164 28.44 -3.36 3.63
N MET A 165 28.87 -3.39 2.37
CA MET A 165 28.56 -4.49 1.45
C MET A 165 29.07 -5.85 1.97
N ALA A 166 30.13 -5.87 2.75
CA ALA A 166 30.66 -7.08 3.38
C ALA A 166 29.66 -7.75 4.34
N ASP A 167 28.73 -6.96 4.92
CA ASP A 167 27.77 -7.41 5.93
C ASP A 167 26.41 -7.75 5.32
N ILE A 168 26.38 -8.12 4.04
CA ILE A 168 25.16 -8.40 3.29
C ILE A 168 24.30 -9.50 3.94
N LYS A 169 24.91 -10.48 4.61
CA LYS A 169 24.17 -11.53 5.33
C LYS A 169 23.35 -10.95 6.47
N GLU A 170 23.92 -10.02 7.23
CA GLU A 170 23.23 -9.29 8.30
C GLU A 170 22.10 -8.43 7.73
N ALA A 171 22.33 -7.75 6.60
CA ALA A 171 21.31 -6.98 5.93
C ALA A 171 20.08 -7.83 5.54
N TYR A 172 20.30 -9.05 5.05
CA TYR A 172 19.19 -9.97 4.75
C TYR A 172 18.48 -10.47 6.01
N GLN A 173 19.21 -10.69 7.12
CA GLN A 173 18.59 -11.09 8.38
C GLN A 173 17.65 -10.02 8.91
N LEU A 174 18.05 -8.75 8.86
CA LEU A 174 17.20 -7.61 9.26
C LEU A 174 15.88 -7.47 8.44
N ILE A 175 15.78 -8.11 7.28
CA ILE A 175 14.55 -8.10 6.49
C ILE A 175 13.61 -9.24 6.94
N VAL A 176 14.16 -10.31 7.49
CA VAL A 176 13.41 -11.51 7.90
C VAL A 176 12.85 -11.36 9.32
N ASP A 177 13.57 -10.69 10.21
CA ASP A 177 13.19 -10.41 11.60
C ASP A 177 12.17 -9.27 11.68
#